data_f9edbeb7d8351842697ab9b6a3ac74b0
#
_entry.id   f9edbeb7d8351842697ab9b6a3ac74b0
#
_cell.length_a   1.000
_cell.length_b   1.000
_cell.length_c   1.000
_cell.angle_alpha   90.00
_cell.angle_beta   90.00
_cell.angle_gamma   90.00
#
_symmetry.space_group_name_H-M   'P 1'
#
loop_
_entity.id
_entity.type
_entity.pdbx_description
1 polymer ?
#
loop_
_entity_poly.entity_id
_entity_poly.type
_entity_poly.pdbx_seq_one_letter_code
_entity_poly.pdbx_strand_id
1 'polypeptide(L)'
;MTEEIIIPYNINNVLITEDDIKTLFKKYDLDINVKNIEIYRTALTHKSYIISEYTNYNNTIIQNIKDSMNESVVDLMIESSERIEFFGDTVVKCVVAKYLYKRYYNESEGFLTKTKTKIENRKTLASFARKLGIDNYIIISKQNEEAGNRDSDKFLEDAFEAFIGALLFDQGFNFCESYINKLLETEIDYAEILYIDTNFKDKLQRFFHQNGWKHPSFDDINTEIINNKKIFTVAVNDSNGNEIIRAQETSKQKAQQKASMLALLKFGQLYSDQIVEEFD
;
A
#
# COMPACT_ATOMS: atom_id res chain seq x y z
N MET A 1 2.56 -7.46 -40.15
CA MET A 1 2.84 -7.80 -38.75
C MET A 1 1.56 -8.44 -38.24
N THR A 2 1.55 -9.72 -37.93
CA THR A 2 0.43 -10.36 -37.25
C THR A 2 0.40 -9.79 -35.84
N GLU A 3 -0.65 -9.02 -35.52
CA GLU A 3 -0.89 -8.59 -34.16
C GLU A 3 -0.98 -9.83 -33.29
N GLU A 4 -0.13 -9.93 -32.30
CA GLU A 4 -0.13 -11.04 -31.34
C GLU A 4 -1.43 -10.94 -30.54
N ILE A 5 -2.30 -11.93 -30.63
CA ILE A 5 -3.57 -11.93 -29.90
C ILE A 5 -3.25 -12.09 -28.42
N ILE A 6 -3.48 -11.03 -27.65
CA ILE A 6 -3.29 -11.04 -26.19
C ILE A 6 -4.44 -11.85 -25.58
N ILE A 7 -4.15 -12.99 -24.97
CA ILE A 7 -5.11 -13.83 -24.28
C ILE A 7 -5.28 -13.31 -22.85
N PRO A 8 -6.43 -12.74 -22.47
CA PRO A 8 -6.61 -12.18 -21.12
C PRO A 8 -6.88 -13.24 -20.06
N TYR A 9 -7.43 -14.39 -20.46
CA TYR A 9 -7.90 -15.40 -19.52
C TYR A 9 -6.79 -15.96 -18.63
N ASN A 10 -7.07 -16.01 -17.33
CA ASN A 10 -6.16 -16.47 -16.30
C ASN A 10 -6.81 -17.60 -15.51
N ILE A 11 -6.22 -18.78 -15.55
CA ILE A 11 -6.72 -20.00 -14.90
C ILE A 11 -6.63 -19.91 -13.36
N ASN A 12 -5.80 -19.00 -12.83
CA ASN A 12 -5.63 -18.80 -11.39
C ASN A 12 -6.71 -17.89 -10.79
N ASN A 13 -7.56 -17.27 -11.62
CA ASN A 13 -8.62 -16.44 -11.12
C ASN A 13 -9.73 -17.28 -10.46
N VAL A 14 -10.07 -16.90 -9.22
CA VAL A 14 -11.14 -17.54 -8.44
C VAL A 14 -12.14 -16.47 -8.03
N LEU A 15 -13.43 -16.69 -8.35
CA LEU A 15 -14.50 -15.82 -7.90
C LEU A 15 -14.78 -16.04 -6.42
N ILE A 16 -14.77 -14.97 -5.64
CA ILE A 16 -15.16 -15.02 -4.23
C ILE A 16 -16.63 -15.42 -4.08
N THR A 17 -16.92 -16.24 -3.09
CA THR A 17 -18.28 -16.68 -2.72
C THR A 17 -18.74 -16.02 -1.43
N GLU A 18 -20.06 -16.10 -1.16
CA GLU A 18 -20.61 -15.61 0.12
C GLU A 18 -20.00 -16.34 1.34
N ASP A 19 -19.71 -17.62 1.20
CA ASP A 19 -19.14 -18.43 2.29
C ASP A 19 -17.67 -18.10 2.50
N ASP A 20 -16.93 -17.73 1.45
CA ASP A 20 -15.59 -17.18 1.57
C ASP A 20 -15.63 -15.88 2.38
N ILE A 21 -16.50 -14.94 2.03
CA ILE A 21 -16.64 -13.68 2.74
C ILE A 21 -16.99 -13.91 4.22
N LYS A 22 -17.94 -14.79 4.53
CA LYS A 22 -18.27 -15.15 5.91
C LYS A 22 -17.06 -15.69 6.65
N THR A 23 -16.27 -16.53 5.99
CA THR A 23 -15.05 -17.12 6.57
C THR A 23 -13.99 -16.06 6.86
N LEU A 24 -13.78 -15.10 5.94
CA LEU A 24 -12.85 -13.98 6.13
C LEU A 24 -13.21 -13.14 7.35
N PHE A 25 -14.49 -12.78 7.51
CA PHE A 25 -14.94 -11.95 8.64
C PHE A 25 -15.00 -12.70 9.97
N LYS A 26 -15.26 -14.00 9.95
CA LYS A 26 -15.28 -14.83 11.15
C LYS A 26 -13.92 -14.85 11.86
N LYS A 27 -12.83 -14.68 11.12
CA LYS A 27 -11.48 -14.54 11.68
C LYS A 27 -11.36 -13.34 12.64
N TYR A 28 -12.21 -12.35 12.47
CA TYR A 28 -12.26 -11.13 13.29
C TYR A 28 -13.47 -11.08 14.22
N ASP A 29 -14.10 -12.22 14.50
CA ASP A 29 -15.34 -12.33 15.32
C ASP A 29 -16.47 -11.44 14.80
N LEU A 30 -16.62 -11.33 13.49
CA LEU A 30 -17.66 -10.57 12.83
C LEU A 30 -18.55 -11.51 12.00
N ASP A 31 -19.84 -11.45 12.25
CA ASP A 31 -20.83 -12.14 11.41
C ASP A 31 -21.33 -11.21 10.32
N ILE A 32 -21.33 -11.69 9.10
CA ILE A 32 -21.78 -10.95 7.93
C ILE A 32 -22.87 -11.72 7.18
N ASN A 33 -23.93 -11.00 6.81
CA ASN A 33 -24.95 -11.49 5.87
C ASN A 33 -24.76 -10.74 4.54
N VAL A 34 -24.11 -11.40 3.56
CA VAL A 34 -23.85 -10.82 2.24
C VAL A 34 -25.19 -10.61 1.52
N LYS A 35 -25.45 -9.38 1.10
CA LYS A 35 -26.69 -9.00 0.38
C LYS A 35 -26.45 -8.96 -1.14
N ASN A 36 -25.23 -8.59 -1.54
CA ASN A 36 -24.85 -8.48 -2.95
C ASN A 36 -23.41 -8.96 -3.16
N ILE A 37 -23.26 -10.21 -3.59
CA ILE A 37 -21.95 -10.81 -3.86
C ILE A 37 -21.23 -10.15 -5.06
N GLU A 38 -21.98 -9.63 -6.03
CA GLU A 38 -21.39 -9.07 -7.26
C GLU A 38 -20.57 -7.80 -6.97
N ILE A 39 -20.92 -7.03 -5.94
CA ILE A 39 -20.12 -5.84 -5.61
C ILE A 39 -18.73 -6.22 -5.08
N TYR A 40 -18.59 -7.34 -4.37
CA TYR A 40 -17.31 -7.85 -3.92
C TYR A 40 -16.48 -8.42 -5.08
N ARG A 41 -17.14 -9.12 -6.02
CA ARG A 41 -16.51 -9.61 -7.25
C ARG A 41 -15.98 -8.46 -8.09
N THR A 42 -16.77 -7.41 -8.27
CA THR A 42 -16.34 -6.18 -8.96
C THR A 42 -15.18 -5.52 -8.22
N ALA A 43 -15.24 -5.39 -6.90
CA ALA A 43 -14.18 -4.79 -6.08
C ALA A 43 -12.85 -5.54 -6.18
N LEU A 44 -12.87 -6.83 -6.41
CA LEU A 44 -11.67 -7.66 -6.57
C LEU A 44 -11.24 -7.81 -8.03
N THR A 45 -11.90 -7.15 -8.98
CA THR A 45 -11.58 -7.22 -10.41
C THR A 45 -10.70 -6.04 -10.84
N HIS A 46 -9.46 -6.35 -11.20
CA HIS A 46 -8.55 -5.35 -11.77
C HIS A 46 -8.95 -5.01 -13.21
N LYS A 47 -8.74 -3.76 -13.64
CA LYS A 47 -9.07 -3.28 -15.00
C LYS A 47 -8.52 -4.14 -16.14
N SER A 48 -7.42 -4.84 -15.94
CA SER A 48 -6.86 -5.75 -16.95
C SER A 48 -7.76 -6.97 -17.24
N TYR A 49 -8.86 -7.15 -16.53
CA TYR A 49 -9.76 -8.29 -16.72
C TYR A 49 -11.19 -7.88 -17.09
N ILE A 50 -11.36 -6.67 -17.62
CA ILE A 50 -12.68 -6.20 -18.09
C ILE A 50 -12.77 -6.27 -19.61
N ILE A 51 -13.98 -6.52 -20.10
CA ILE A 51 -14.25 -6.73 -21.54
C ILE A 51 -13.91 -5.49 -22.38
N SER A 52 -14.03 -4.28 -21.82
CA SER A 52 -13.75 -3.04 -22.52
C SER A 52 -12.27 -2.86 -22.91
N GLU A 53 -11.34 -3.48 -22.20
CA GLU A 53 -9.90 -3.45 -22.53
C GLU A 53 -9.58 -4.27 -23.81
N TYR A 54 -10.51 -5.12 -24.25
CA TYR A 54 -10.34 -6.02 -25.39
C TYR A 54 -11.28 -5.70 -26.54
N THR A 55 -11.79 -4.49 -26.62
CA THR A 55 -12.75 -4.05 -27.68
C THR A 55 -12.18 -4.10 -29.08
N ASN A 56 -10.85 -4.08 -29.24
CA ASN A 56 -10.18 -4.25 -30.52
C ASN A 56 -10.30 -5.67 -31.08
N TYR A 57 -10.69 -6.64 -30.25
CA TYR A 57 -10.95 -8.01 -30.66
C TYR A 57 -12.45 -8.24 -30.85
N ASN A 58 -12.82 -8.90 -31.96
CA ASN A 58 -14.20 -9.32 -32.13
C ASN A 58 -14.59 -10.27 -30.98
N ASN A 59 -15.77 -10.07 -30.39
CA ASN A 59 -16.30 -10.91 -29.30
C ASN A 59 -16.27 -12.41 -29.65
N THR A 60 -16.45 -12.76 -30.97
CA THR A 60 -16.30 -14.12 -31.46
C THR A 60 -14.90 -14.68 -31.27
N ILE A 61 -13.87 -13.85 -31.43
CA ILE A 61 -12.47 -14.27 -31.23
C ILE A 61 -12.23 -14.54 -29.77
N ILE A 62 -12.67 -13.63 -28.88
CA ILE A 62 -12.53 -13.77 -27.41
C ILE A 62 -13.23 -15.06 -26.95
N GLN A 63 -14.47 -15.30 -27.44
CA GLN A 63 -15.21 -16.51 -27.09
C GLN A 63 -14.52 -17.79 -27.60
N ASN A 64 -14.06 -17.79 -28.86
CA ASN A 64 -13.33 -18.93 -29.41
C ASN A 64 -12.05 -19.26 -28.64
N ILE A 65 -11.35 -18.23 -28.16
CA ILE A 65 -10.16 -18.40 -27.31
C ILE A 65 -10.57 -19.09 -26.00
N LYS A 66 -11.62 -18.60 -25.35
CA LYS A 66 -12.15 -19.21 -24.13
C LYS A 66 -12.55 -20.67 -24.35
N ASP A 67 -13.30 -20.94 -25.41
CA ASP A 67 -13.77 -22.30 -25.73
C ASP A 67 -12.63 -23.26 -26.09
N SER A 68 -11.49 -22.74 -26.55
CA SER A 68 -10.29 -23.53 -26.83
C SER A 68 -9.50 -23.91 -25.57
N MET A 69 -9.81 -23.30 -24.43
CA MET A 69 -9.15 -23.61 -23.15
C MET A 69 -9.77 -24.88 -22.57
N ASN A 70 -8.92 -25.84 -22.23
CA ASN A 70 -9.38 -27.12 -21.63
C ASN A 70 -9.80 -26.99 -20.16
N GLU A 71 -9.68 -25.78 -19.59
CA GLU A 71 -9.93 -25.47 -18.18
C GLU A 71 -11.04 -24.44 -18.06
N SER A 72 -11.84 -24.55 -17.00
CA SER A 72 -12.85 -23.54 -16.69
C SER A 72 -12.18 -22.27 -16.22
N VAL A 73 -12.38 -21.17 -16.95
CA VAL A 73 -11.85 -19.85 -16.60
C VAL A 73 -12.99 -18.89 -16.27
N VAL A 74 -12.71 -17.93 -15.41
CA VAL A 74 -13.64 -16.85 -15.08
C VAL A 74 -13.91 -16.01 -16.33
N ASP A 75 -15.16 -15.62 -16.57
CA ASP A 75 -15.51 -14.71 -17.66
C ASP A 75 -14.91 -13.32 -17.44
N LEU A 76 -14.64 -12.61 -18.57
CA LEU A 76 -14.25 -11.20 -18.47
C LEU A 76 -15.36 -10.41 -17.81
N MET A 77 -15.00 -9.56 -16.88
CA MET A 77 -15.93 -8.74 -16.12
C MET A 77 -16.34 -7.49 -16.90
N ILE A 78 -17.44 -6.87 -16.51
CA ILE A 78 -17.97 -5.66 -17.14
C ILE A 78 -17.33 -4.42 -16.54
N GLU A 79 -17.14 -4.41 -15.22
CA GLU A 79 -16.63 -3.29 -14.43
C GLU A 79 -15.39 -3.69 -13.63
N SER A 80 -14.49 -2.73 -13.42
CA SER A 80 -13.31 -2.88 -12.57
C SER A 80 -13.53 -2.31 -11.17
N SER A 81 -12.57 -2.60 -10.28
CA SER A 81 -12.51 -2.08 -8.91
C SER A 81 -12.36 -0.56 -8.80
N GLU A 82 -11.82 0.13 -9.82
CA GLU A 82 -11.32 1.52 -9.71
C GLU A 82 -12.31 2.52 -9.08
N ARG A 83 -13.61 2.42 -9.42
CA ARG A 83 -14.63 3.32 -8.84
C ARG A 83 -14.96 3.01 -7.39
N ILE A 84 -14.93 1.72 -7.03
CA ILE A 84 -15.19 1.25 -5.66
C ILE A 84 -13.98 1.53 -4.79
N GLU A 85 -12.77 1.34 -5.29
CA GLU A 85 -11.49 1.68 -4.69
C GLU A 85 -11.44 3.16 -4.27
N PHE A 86 -11.71 4.09 -5.22
CA PHE A 86 -11.76 5.53 -4.93
C PHE A 86 -12.62 5.87 -3.72
N PHE A 87 -13.76 5.19 -3.57
CA PHE A 87 -14.65 5.43 -2.45
C PHE A 87 -14.19 4.73 -1.18
N GLY A 88 -13.70 3.50 -1.29
CA GLY A 88 -13.17 2.71 -0.17
C GLY A 88 -11.96 3.35 0.49
N ASP A 89 -11.03 3.91 -0.29
CA ASP A 89 -9.91 4.71 0.20
C ASP A 89 -10.36 5.82 1.16
N THR A 90 -11.39 6.56 0.76
CA THR A 90 -11.97 7.62 1.61
C THR A 90 -12.54 7.08 2.92
N VAL A 91 -13.16 5.91 2.89
CA VAL A 91 -13.73 5.25 4.10
C VAL A 91 -12.61 4.80 5.03
N VAL A 92 -11.57 4.16 4.52
CA VAL A 92 -10.38 3.75 5.29
C VAL A 92 -9.79 4.97 6.00
N LYS A 93 -9.51 6.04 5.27
CA LYS A 93 -8.95 7.30 5.80
C LYS A 93 -9.83 7.93 6.88
N CYS A 94 -11.15 7.91 6.69
CA CYS A 94 -12.10 8.44 7.67
C CYS A 94 -12.08 7.63 8.97
N VAL A 95 -12.13 6.30 8.87
CA VAL A 95 -12.16 5.42 10.05
C VAL A 95 -10.84 5.46 10.80
N VAL A 96 -9.69 5.41 10.11
CA VAL A 96 -8.36 5.51 10.73
C VAL A 96 -8.22 6.85 11.47
N ALA A 97 -8.61 7.96 10.84
CA ALA A 97 -8.59 9.27 11.50
C ALA A 97 -9.43 9.31 12.76
N LYS A 98 -10.68 8.80 12.70
CA LYS A 98 -11.59 8.72 13.84
C LYS A 98 -11.03 7.83 14.96
N TYR A 99 -10.45 6.69 14.62
CA TYR A 99 -9.83 5.77 15.57
C TYR A 99 -8.66 6.45 16.31
N LEU A 100 -7.73 7.05 15.58
CA LEU A 100 -6.57 7.72 16.16
C LEU A 100 -6.96 8.91 17.04
N TYR A 101 -7.96 9.71 16.62
CA TYR A 101 -8.48 10.84 17.37
C TYR A 101 -9.05 10.39 18.74
N LYS A 102 -9.75 9.26 18.78
CA LYS A 102 -10.28 8.70 20.03
C LYS A 102 -9.20 8.07 20.91
N ARG A 103 -8.26 7.33 20.29
CA ARG A 103 -7.23 6.59 21.03
C ARG A 103 -6.19 7.52 21.65
N TYR A 104 -5.86 8.60 20.98
CA TYR A 104 -4.79 9.54 21.35
C TYR A 104 -5.34 10.94 21.60
N TYR A 105 -6.33 11.04 22.48
CA TYR A 105 -7.10 12.28 22.74
C TYR A 105 -6.26 13.44 23.30
N ASN A 106 -5.09 13.18 23.88
CA ASN A 106 -4.17 14.20 24.43
C ASN A 106 -3.05 14.60 23.45
N GLU A 107 -2.98 13.93 22.30
CA GLU A 107 -1.90 14.16 21.36
C GLU A 107 -2.20 15.31 20.38
N SER A 108 -1.13 15.91 19.85
CA SER A 108 -1.24 17.00 18.89
C SER A 108 -1.73 16.53 17.51
N GLU A 109 -2.28 17.47 16.72
CA GLU A 109 -2.65 17.21 15.30
C GLU A 109 -1.47 16.64 14.50
N GLY A 110 -0.25 17.19 14.68
CA GLY A 110 0.95 16.70 14.00
C GLY A 110 1.27 15.25 14.33
N PHE A 111 1.08 14.81 15.59
CA PHE A 111 1.22 13.41 15.98
C PHE A 111 0.17 12.53 15.28
N LEU A 112 -1.09 12.96 15.30
CA LEU A 112 -2.18 12.21 14.67
C LEU A 112 -1.96 12.05 13.16
N THR A 113 -1.59 13.12 12.46
CA THR A 113 -1.31 13.11 11.02
C THR A 113 -0.14 12.19 10.69
N LYS A 114 0.94 12.24 11.46
CA LYS A 114 2.12 11.39 11.26
C LYS A 114 1.79 9.91 11.47
N THR A 115 1.07 9.58 12.53
CA THR A 115 0.65 8.21 12.83
C THR A 115 -0.31 7.68 11.77
N LYS A 116 -1.27 8.51 11.35
CA LYS A 116 -2.21 8.20 10.26
C LYS A 116 -1.47 7.83 8.98
N THR A 117 -0.50 8.64 8.53
CA THR A 117 0.30 8.37 7.33
C THR A 117 1.05 7.04 7.39
N LYS A 118 1.53 6.65 8.58
CA LYS A 118 2.20 5.36 8.77
C LYS A 118 1.25 4.17 8.69
N ILE A 119 -0.01 4.33 9.09
CA ILE A 119 -1.03 3.27 9.00
C ILE A 119 -1.58 3.17 7.58
N GLU A 120 -1.79 4.29 6.91
CA GLU A 120 -2.40 4.35 5.57
C GLU A 120 -1.39 4.20 4.43
N ASN A 121 -0.18 3.75 4.71
CA ASN A 121 0.79 3.51 3.64
C ASN A 121 0.50 2.19 2.92
N ARG A 122 0.97 2.12 1.67
CA ARG A 122 0.80 0.96 0.78
C ARG A 122 1.15 -0.37 1.43
N LYS A 123 2.29 -0.47 2.10
CA LYS A 123 2.74 -1.72 2.73
C LYS A 123 1.77 -2.21 3.79
N THR A 124 1.26 -1.30 4.61
CA THR A 124 0.30 -1.63 5.68
C THR A 124 -1.03 -2.10 5.10
N LEU A 125 -1.59 -1.37 4.11
CA LEU A 125 -2.85 -1.75 3.48
C LEU A 125 -2.72 -3.07 2.70
N ALA A 126 -1.62 -3.28 1.98
CA ALA A 126 -1.31 -4.56 1.36
C ALA A 126 -1.17 -5.71 2.37
N SER A 127 -0.56 -5.43 3.53
CA SER A 127 -0.49 -6.41 4.62
C SER A 127 -1.90 -6.79 5.12
N PHE A 128 -2.82 -5.84 5.23
CA PHE A 128 -4.21 -6.13 5.59
C PHE A 128 -4.88 -7.02 4.55
N ALA A 129 -4.66 -6.77 3.25
CA ALA A 129 -5.18 -7.63 2.18
C ALA A 129 -4.70 -9.08 2.31
N ARG A 130 -3.38 -9.29 2.51
CA ARG A 130 -2.79 -10.63 2.71
C ARG A 130 -3.32 -11.31 3.97
N LYS A 131 -3.36 -10.60 5.10
CA LYS A 131 -3.84 -11.13 6.38
C LYS A 131 -5.32 -11.49 6.33
N LEU A 132 -6.11 -10.73 5.61
CA LEU A 132 -7.51 -11.05 5.34
C LEU A 132 -7.63 -12.26 4.41
N GLY A 133 -6.73 -12.42 3.43
CA GLY A 133 -6.73 -13.50 2.46
C GLY A 133 -7.49 -13.18 1.16
N ILE A 134 -7.75 -11.88 0.89
CA ILE A 134 -8.42 -11.45 -0.36
C ILE A 134 -7.52 -11.50 -1.58
N ASP A 135 -6.20 -11.58 -1.39
CA ASP A 135 -5.20 -11.78 -2.44
C ASP A 135 -5.52 -13.00 -3.33
N ASN A 136 -6.08 -14.07 -2.75
CA ASN A 136 -6.49 -15.26 -3.46
C ASN A 136 -7.67 -15.06 -4.45
N TYR A 137 -8.42 -13.98 -4.27
CA TYR A 137 -9.65 -13.69 -5.03
C TYR A 137 -9.49 -12.51 -5.97
N ILE A 138 -8.30 -11.92 -6.11
CA ILE A 138 -8.05 -10.83 -7.06
C ILE A 138 -8.11 -11.39 -8.47
N ILE A 139 -8.96 -10.77 -9.31
CA ILE A 139 -9.18 -11.13 -10.69
C ILE A 139 -8.32 -10.26 -11.59
N ILE A 140 -7.32 -10.87 -12.27
CA ILE A 140 -6.36 -10.17 -13.12
C ILE A 140 -6.13 -10.93 -14.43
N SER A 141 -5.63 -10.22 -15.46
CA SER A 141 -5.26 -10.88 -16.72
C SER A 141 -4.05 -11.80 -16.54
N LYS A 142 -3.93 -12.76 -17.47
CA LYS A 142 -2.78 -13.69 -17.53
C LYS A 142 -1.43 -12.95 -17.55
N GLN A 143 -1.33 -11.84 -18.29
CA GLN A 143 -0.11 -11.04 -18.38
C GLN A 143 0.28 -10.43 -17.01
N ASN A 144 -0.71 -9.96 -16.24
CA ASN A 144 -0.46 -9.44 -14.89
C ASN A 144 -0.08 -10.56 -13.91
N GLU A 145 -0.65 -11.75 -14.07
CA GLU A 145 -0.26 -12.92 -13.28
C GLU A 145 1.20 -13.33 -13.55
N GLU A 146 1.58 -13.46 -14.82
CA GLU A 146 2.93 -13.81 -15.25
C GLU A 146 3.98 -12.76 -14.83
N ALA A 147 3.56 -11.49 -14.71
CA ALA A 147 4.39 -10.41 -14.19
C ALA A 147 4.50 -10.40 -12.64
N GLY A 148 3.82 -11.30 -11.93
CA GLY A 148 3.81 -11.38 -10.47
C GLY A 148 3.02 -10.25 -9.79
N ASN A 149 2.12 -9.58 -10.52
CA ASN A 149 1.43 -8.41 -10.01
C ASN A 149 0.38 -8.76 -8.93
N ARG A 150 -0.12 -10.01 -8.86
CA ARG A 150 -1.06 -10.45 -7.82
C ARG A 150 -0.54 -10.19 -6.42
N ASP A 151 0.77 -10.41 -6.21
CA ASP A 151 1.43 -10.27 -4.91
C ASP A 151 2.04 -8.88 -4.68
N SER A 152 1.92 -7.98 -5.65
CA SER A 152 2.48 -6.63 -5.51
C SER A 152 1.69 -5.79 -4.52
N ASP A 153 2.38 -5.01 -3.70
CA ASP A 153 1.76 -4.15 -2.70
C ASP A 153 0.75 -3.17 -3.30
N LYS A 154 0.95 -2.75 -4.56
CA LYS A 154 0.02 -1.85 -5.23
C LYS A 154 -1.33 -2.53 -5.50
N PHE A 155 -1.32 -3.74 -6.08
CA PHE A 155 -2.57 -4.46 -6.38
C PHE A 155 -3.31 -4.86 -5.12
N LEU A 156 -2.58 -5.19 -4.06
CA LEU A 156 -3.15 -5.56 -2.77
C LEU A 156 -3.73 -4.35 -2.02
N GLU A 157 -3.08 -3.19 -2.08
CA GLU A 157 -3.61 -1.92 -1.57
C GLU A 157 -4.94 -1.59 -2.26
N ASP A 158 -4.92 -1.50 -3.60
CA ASP A 158 -6.08 -1.19 -4.44
C ASP A 158 -7.25 -2.17 -4.16
N ALA A 159 -6.95 -3.47 -4.04
CA ALA A 159 -7.95 -4.50 -3.73
C ALA A 159 -8.53 -4.36 -2.30
N PHE A 160 -7.70 -4.03 -1.31
CA PHE A 160 -8.17 -3.81 0.05
C PHE A 160 -9.11 -2.61 0.13
N GLU A 161 -8.73 -1.49 -0.46
CA GLU A 161 -9.56 -0.29 -0.50
C GLU A 161 -10.88 -0.56 -1.21
N ALA A 162 -10.85 -1.20 -2.38
CA ALA A 162 -12.06 -1.58 -3.10
C ALA A 162 -12.94 -2.55 -2.30
N PHE A 163 -12.35 -3.51 -1.60
CA PHE A 163 -13.09 -4.44 -0.74
C PHE A 163 -13.82 -3.71 0.41
N ILE A 164 -13.18 -2.71 1.03
CA ILE A 164 -13.83 -1.85 2.03
C ILE A 164 -14.96 -1.03 1.40
N GLY A 165 -14.78 -0.53 0.17
CA GLY A 165 -15.84 0.15 -0.58
C GLY A 165 -17.05 -0.76 -0.83
N ALA A 166 -16.82 -2.01 -1.24
CA ALA A 166 -17.88 -3.02 -1.42
C ALA A 166 -18.59 -3.31 -0.10
N LEU A 167 -17.83 -3.47 0.99
CA LEU A 167 -18.36 -3.69 2.33
C LEU A 167 -19.27 -2.54 2.77
N LEU A 168 -18.89 -1.30 2.48
CA LEU A 168 -19.71 -0.14 2.79
C LEU A 168 -21.06 -0.18 2.07
N PHE A 169 -21.07 -0.46 0.77
CA PHE A 169 -22.31 -0.54 -0.01
C PHE A 169 -23.22 -1.69 0.44
N ASP A 170 -22.62 -2.82 0.83
CA ASP A 170 -23.36 -4.01 1.25
C ASP A 170 -23.85 -3.94 2.70
N GLN A 171 -23.00 -3.51 3.64
CA GLN A 171 -23.24 -3.58 5.09
C GLN A 171 -23.40 -2.22 5.78
N GLY A 172 -22.96 -1.14 5.15
CA GLY A 172 -23.00 0.22 5.70
C GLY A 172 -21.78 0.58 6.55
N PHE A 173 -21.69 1.87 6.89
CA PHE A 173 -20.52 2.47 7.53
C PHE A 173 -20.18 1.87 8.89
N ASN A 174 -21.17 1.58 9.72
CA ASN A 174 -20.93 1.05 11.07
C ASN A 174 -20.22 -0.31 11.04
N PHE A 175 -20.54 -1.15 10.06
CA PHE A 175 -19.89 -2.44 9.91
C PHE A 175 -18.42 -2.24 9.43
N CYS A 176 -18.19 -1.35 8.46
CA CYS A 176 -16.84 -1.00 8.02
C CYS A 176 -16.01 -0.44 9.18
N GLU A 177 -16.57 0.46 9.99
CA GLU A 177 -15.89 1.02 11.17
C GLU A 177 -15.51 -0.10 12.16
N SER A 178 -16.43 -1.00 12.46
CA SER A 178 -16.16 -2.12 13.37
C SER A 178 -15.07 -3.01 12.86
N TYR A 179 -15.09 -3.34 11.57
CA TYR A 179 -14.08 -4.19 10.95
C TYR A 179 -12.70 -3.54 10.89
N ILE A 180 -12.62 -2.29 10.39
CA ILE A 180 -11.32 -1.58 10.33
C ILE A 180 -10.75 -1.38 11.73
N ASN A 181 -11.58 -1.05 12.74
CA ASN A 181 -11.10 -0.95 14.13
C ASN A 181 -10.51 -2.28 14.62
N LYS A 182 -11.14 -3.40 14.31
CA LYS A 182 -10.60 -4.74 14.64
C LYS A 182 -9.23 -4.94 13.99
N LEU A 183 -9.09 -4.65 12.69
CA LEU A 183 -7.79 -4.72 11.99
C LEU A 183 -6.72 -3.85 12.67
N LEU A 184 -7.08 -2.60 13.00
CA LEU A 184 -6.17 -1.66 13.67
C LEU A 184 -5.73 -2.15 15.05
N GLU A 185 -6.58 -2.87 15.77
CA GLU A 185 -6.27 -3.40 17.10
C GLU A 185 -5.49 -4.72 17.07
N THR A 186 -5.73 -5.56 16.06
CA THR A 186 -5.14 -6.90 16.00
C THR A 186 -3.88 -6.97 15.14
N GLU A 187 -3.79 -6.14 14.09
CA GLU A 187 -2.76 -6.28 13.06
C GLU A 187 -1.69 -5.19 13.09
N ILE A 188 -1.92 -4.12 13.88
CA ILE A 188 -0.98 -3.01 14.01
C ILE A 188 -0.19 -3.11 15.31
N ASP A 189 1.13 -3.20 15.19
CA ASP A 189 2.02 -2.96 16.32
C ASP A 189 2.25 -1.46 16.52
N TYR A 190 1.49 -0.88 17.44
CA TYR A 190 1.60 0.55 17.75
C TYR A 190 2.93 0.89 18.43
N ALA A 191 3.58 -0.04 19.12
CA ALA A 191 4.90 0.18 19.68
C ALA A 191 5.91 0.39 18.55
N GLU A 192 5.89 -0.46 17.53
CA GLU A 192 6.72 -0.31 16.34
C GLU A 192 6.42 0.98 15.59
N ILE A 193 5.15 1.26 15.28
CA ILE A 193 4.74 2.47 14.54
C ILE A 193 5.15 3.76 15.27
N LEU A 194 5.02 3.80 16.60
CA LEU A 194 5.32 4.99 17.39
C LEU A 194 6.82 5.11 17.68
N TYR A 195 7.52 3.99 17.88
CA TYR A 195 8.94 3.96 18.19
C TYR A 195 9.81 4.26 16.97
N ILE A 196 9.46 3.71 15.80
CA ILE A 196 10.20 3.93 14.55
C ILE A 196 9.80 5.28 13.95
N ASP A 197 10.42 6.34 14.43
CA ASP A 197 10.38 7.63 13.74
C ASP A 197 11.44 7.67 12.64
N THR A 198 11.05 7.23 11.43
CA THR A 198 11.93 7.22 10.26
C THR A 198 12.14 8.61 9.63
N ASN A 199 11.51 9.66 10.14
CA ASN A 199 11.76 11.01 9.66
C ASN A 199 13.03 11.61 10.30
N PHE A 200 14.16 11.02 9.99
CA PHE A 200 15.45 11.44 10.50
C PHE A 200 15.81 12.87 10.13
N LYS A 201 15.34 13.35 8.98
CA LYS A 201 15.55 14.73 8.54
C LYS A 201 14.88 15.74 9.49
N ASP A 202 13.64 15.49 9.86
CA ASP A 202 12.91 16.32 10.82
C ASP A 202 13.52 16.23 12.22
N LYS A 203 13.93 15.01 12.67
CA LYS A 203 14.64 14.83 13.93
C LYS A 203 15.94 15.64 13.97
N LEU A 204 16.73 15.60 12.90
CA LEU A 204 17.98 16.36 12.80
C LEU A 204 17.72 17.86 12.86
N GLN A 205 16.70 18.36 12.14
CA GLN A 205 16.32 19.77 12.18
C GLN A 205 15.89 20.21 13.59
N ARG A 206 15.08 19.40 14.28
CA ARG A 206 14.68 19.66 15.67
C ARG A 206 15.87 19.64 16.62
N PHE A 207 16.80 18.71 16.46
CA PHE A 207 18.03 18.65 17.25
C PHE A 207 18.88 19.92 17.08
N PHE A 208 19.06 20.40 15.84
CA PHE A 208 19.76 21.65 15.57
C PHE A 208 19.06 22.84 16.24
N HIS A 209 17.72 22.91 16.11
CA HIS A 209 16.93 23.98 16.73
C HIS A 209 17.03 23.97 18.26
N GLN A 210 16.96 22.80 18.90
CA GLN A 210 17.10 22.65 20.36
C GLN A 210 18.47 23.10 20.87
N ASN A 211 19.53 22.98 20.07
CA ASN A 211 20.88 23.45 20.40
C ASN A 211 21.13 24.90 20.00
N GLY A 212 20.10 25.61 19.50
CA GLY A 212 20.26 27.00 19.05
C GLY A 212 21.07 27.14 17.75
N TRP A 213 21.27 26.06 17.01
CA TRP A 213 22.02 26.06 15.75
C TRP A 213 21.09 26.40 14.58
N LYS A 214 21.65 27.00 13.51
CA LYS A 214 20.91 27.16 12.26
C LYS A 214 20.61 25.77 11.66
N HIS A 215 19.53 25.70 10.89
CA HIS A 215 19.13 24.44 10.24
C HIS A 215 20.27 23.82 9.42
N PRO A 216 20.42 22.49 9.44
CA PRO A 216 21.38 21.79 8.59
C PRO A 216 21.01 21.97 7.12
N SER A 217 22.02 22.10 6.25
CA SER A 217 21.80 22.11 4.79
C SER A 217 22.06 20.71 4.20
N PHE A 218 21.50 20.48 3.01
CA PHE A 218 21.64 19.23 2.28
C PHE A 218 22.14 19.52 0.88
N ASP A 219 23.35 19.10 0.56
CA ASP A 219 23.97 19.32 -0.74
C ASP A 219 23.97 18.03 -1.57
N ASP A 220 23.56 18.15 -2.83
CA ASP A 220 23.68 17.09 -3.80
C ASP A 220 25.11 17.02 -4.30
N ILE A 221 25.84 16.00 -3.90
CA ILE A 221 27.26 15.83 -4.25
C ILE A 221 27.43 15.19 -5.59
N ASN A 222 26.71 14.09 -5.87
CA ASN A 222 26.85 13.34 -7.11
C ASN A 222 25.61 12.51 -7.41
N THR A 223 25.48 12.13 -8.68
CA THR A 223 24.48 11.16 -9.15
C THR A 223 25.15 10.23 -10.15
N GLU A 224 25.17 8.95 -9.84
CA GLU A 224 25.80 7.89 -10.65
C GLU A 224 24.79 6.84 -11.06
N ILE A 225 25.11 6.07 -12.11
CA ILE A 225 24.34 4.87 -12.49
C ILE A 225 25.18 3.65 -12.15
N ILE A 226 24.76 2.88 -11.16
CA ILE A 226 25.40 1.65 -10.71
C ILE A 226 24.42 0.49 -10.93
N ASN A 227 24.81 -0.54 -11.66
CA ASN A 227 23.96 -1.71 -11.96
C ASN A 227 22.57 -1.35 -12.50
N ASN A 228 22.51 -0.42 -13.46
CA ASN A 228 21.27 0.12 -14.04
C ASN A 228 20.33 0.85 -13.05
N LYS A 229 20.81 1.16 -11.85
CA LYS A 229 20.08 1.96 -10.86
C LYS A 229 20.76 3.31 -10.68
N LYS A 230 19.94 4.36 -10.60
CA LYS A 230 20.40 5.71 -10.32
C LYS A 230 20.67 5.87 -8.83
N ILE A 231 21.90 6.22 -8.45
CA ILE A 231 22.33 6.40 -7.06
C ILE A 231 22.62 7.87 -6.81
N PHE A 232 22.02 8.42 -5.77
CA PHE A 232 22.18 9.82 -5.36
C PHE A 232 23.07 9.88 -4.11
N THR A 233 24.12 10.73 -4.16
CA THR A 233 24.95 11.04 -2.99
C THR A 233 24.56 12.40 -2.44
N VAL A 234 24.14 12.44 -1.18
CA VAL A 234 23.77 13.67 -0.48
C VAL A 234 24.64 13.85 0.75
N ALA A 235 25.16 15.06 0.94
CA ALA A 235 25.86 15.46 2.17
C ALA A 235 24.95 16.30 3.06
N VAL A 236 25.12 16.12 4.37
CA VAL A 236 24.54 16.98 5.41
C VAL A 236 25.64 17.89 5.93
N ASN A 237 25.39 19.19 5.96
CA ASN A 237 26.31 20.18 6.46
C ASN A 237 25.80 20.87 7.73
N ASP A 238 26.74 21.31 8.56
CA ASP A 238 26.45 22.11 9.74
C ASP A 238 26.06 23.56 9.38
N SER A 239 25.78 24.38 10.40
CA SER A 239 25.43 25.79 10.24
C SER A 239 26.55 26.68 9.66
N ASN A 240 27.79 26.17 9.59
CA ASN A 240 28.96 26.87 9.03
C ASN A 240 29.28 26.35 7.61
N GLY A 241 28.52 25.42 7.07
CA GLY A 241 28.77 24.82 5.76
C GLY A 241 29.77 23.66 5.78
N ASN A 242 30.22 23.19 6.97
CA ASN A 242 31.11 22.05 7.03
C ASN A 242 30.31 20.74 6.90
N GLU A 243 30.81 19.82 6.10
CA GLU A 243 30.21 18.51 5.94
C GLU A 243 30.25 17.70 7.24
N ILE A 244 29.09 17.28 7.71
CA ILE A 244 28.97 16.38 8.86
C ILE A 244 29.14 14.93 8.42
N ILE A 245 28.39 14.54 7.38
CA ILE A 245 28.36 13.19 6.83
C ILE A 245 27.67 13.18 5.46
N ARG A 246 27.90 12.13 4.68
CA ARG A 246 27.18 11.87 3.42
C ARG A 246 26.60 10.46 3.38
N ALA A 247 25.57 10.28 2.55
CA ALA A 247 24.95 8.99 2.30
C ALA A 247 24.56 8.82 0.83
N GLN A 248 24.44 7.56 0.41
CA GLN A 248 24.04 7.17 -0.94
C GLN A 248 22.76 6.37 -0.87
N GLU A 249 21.83 6.63 -1.82
CA GLU A 249 20.58 5.92 -1.96
C GLU A 249 20.01 6.01 -3.38
N THR A 250 19.02 5.16 -3.66
CA THR A 250 18.33 5.06 -4.96
C THR A 250 17.41 6.23 -5.27
N SER A 251 17.12 7.09 -4.28
CA SER A 251 16.44 8.37 -4.49
C SER A 251 17.05 9.45 -3.61
N LYS A 252 16.98 10.71 -4.06
CA LYS A 252 17.47 11.88 -3.32
C LYS A 252 16.82 11.98 -1.93
N GLN A 253 15.52 11.70 -1.82
CA GLN A 253 14.80 11.75 -0.56
C GLN A 253 15.32 10.68 0.43
N LYS A 254 15.51 9.45 -0.03
CA LYS A 254 16.10 8.38 0.79
C LYS A 254 17.53 8.72 1.21
N ALA A 255 18.35 9.26 0.30
CA ALA A 255 19.70 9.70 0.62
C ALA A 255 19.72 10.79 1.71
N GLN A 256 18.81 11.76 1.66
CA GLN A 256 18.65 12.77 2.71
C GLN A 256 18.25 12.16 4.05
N GLN A 257 17.33 11.21 4.09
CA GLN A 257 16.92 10.51 5.32
C GLN A 257 18.08 9.71 5.91
N LYS A 258 18.80 8.93 5.08
CA LYS A 258 19.96 8.14 5.51
C LYS A 258 21.10 9.03 6.04
N ALA A 259 21.41 10.12 5.34
CA ALA A 259 22.42 11.07 5.78
C ALA A 259 22.04 11.72 7.12
N SER A 260 20.77 12.07 7.30
CA SER A 260 20.24 12.60 8.56
C SER A 260 20.31 11.60 9.70
N MET A 261 20.00 10.33 9.46
CA MET A 261 20.14 9.24 10.43
C MET A 261 21.59 9.09 10.89
N LEU A 262 22.53 9.04 9.94
CA LEU A 262 23.96 8.93 10.23
C LEU A 262 24.49 10.16 10.99
N ALA A 263 23.98 11.35 10.68
CA ALA A 263 24.33 12.56 11.41
C ALA A 263 23.82 12.50 12.87
N LEU A 264 22.60 12.05 13.10
CA LEU A 264 22.06 11.86 14.45
C LEU A 264 22.83 10.80 15.25
N LEU A 265 23.25 9.70 14.61
CA LEU A 265 24.16 8.72 15.22
C LEU A 265 25.48 9.37 15.64
N LYS A 266 26.09 10.16 14.75
CA LYS A 266 27.35 10.88 15.04
C LYS A 266 27.20 11.85 16.20
N PHE A 267 26.03 12.45 16.39
CA PHE A 267 25.71 13.33 17.52
C PHE A 267 25.24 12.57 18.78
N GLY A 268 25.20 11.24 18.77
CA GLY A 268 24.74 10.45 19.91
C GLY A 268 23.25 10.59 20.20
N GLN A 269 22.45 10.99 19.21
CA GLN A 269 21.00 11.16 19.31
C GLN A 269 20.21 9.92 18.88
N LEU A 270 20.90 8.90 18.38
CA LEU A 270 20.36 7.57 18.05
C LEU A 270 21.32 6.51 18.56
N TYR A 271 20.78 5.36 18.91
CA TYR A 271 21.56 4.16 19.23
C TYR A 271 21.56 3.18 18.06
N SER A 272 22.55 2.29 18.01
CA SER A 272 22.71 1.34 16.90
C SER A 272 21.55 0.36 16.74
N ASP A 273 20.80 0.07 17.79
CA ASP A 273 19.57 -0.74 17.79
C ASP A 273 18.34 -0.01 17.23
N GLN A 274 18.44 1.30 17.02
CA GLN A 274 17.43 2.15 16.42
C GLN A 274 17.65 2.37 14.91
N ILE A 275 18.64 1.70 14.34
CA ILE A 275 18.93 1.73 12.90
C ILE A 275 17.91 0.82 12.22
N VAL A 276 17.05 1.43 11.43
CA VAL A 276 16.05 0.69 10.65
C VAL A 276 16.74 0.09 9.42
N GLU A 277 16.59 -1.22 9.22
CA GLU A 277 17.10 -1.96 8.06
C GLU A 277 16.48 -1.52 6.70
N GLU A 278 15.63 -0.50 6.70
CA GLU A 278 15.00 0.04 5.48
C GLU A 278 15.98 0.67 4.47
N PHE A 279 17.27 0.73 4.81
CA PHE A 279 18.31 1.31 3.94
C PHE A 279 19.29 0.27 3.38
N ASP A 280 18.99 -1.03 3.47
CA ASP A 280 19.76 -2.09 2.83
C ASP A 280 19.15 -2.53 1.48
#